data_cadb22f650b6a61cd47a342cec5ab763
#
_entry.id   cadb22f650b6a61cd47a342cec5ab763
#
_cell.length_a   1.000
_cell.length_b   1.000
_cell.length_c   1.000
_cell.angle_alpha   90.00
_cell.angle_beta   90.00
_cell.angle_gamma   90.00
#
_symmetry.space_group_name_H-M   'P 1'
#
loop_
_entity.id
_entity.type
_entity.pdbx_description
1 polymer ?
#
loop_
_entity_poly.entity_id
_entity_poly.type
_entity_poly.pdbx_seq_one_letter_code
_entity_poly.pdbx_strand_id
1 'polypeptide(L)'
;MRRIHQEDFCQALGRPPEQKYQSDGGPLAREIVRLIRDGWSTTPAKDVLAFVDLVVFNAIIGNADAHGKNFSMLYDGRNRRLAPGYDLVSTVFWPALASAPAMKIGGSDSINSILSGHWRKFAQETGVSLTALRTRIAHLCAAVKSHTCESLAIPLECEGVLSIIRDRAERLKAGAS
;
A
#
# COMPACT_ATOMS: atom_id res chain seq x y z
N MET A 1 29.21 -1.01 9.16
CA MET A 1 27.82 -0.98 8.68
C MET A 1 27.25 0.42 9.02
N ARG A 2 26.78 1.19 8.03
CA ARG A 2 26.19 2.52 8.26
C ARG A 2 24.72 2.36 8.61
N ARG A 3 24.27 2.94 9.72
CA ARG A 3 22.84 3.02 10.09
C ARG A 3 22.22 4.22 9.37
N ILE A 4 21.02 4.01 8.78
CA ILE A 4 20.20 5.07 8.19
C ILE A 4 19.03 5.31 9.14
N HIS A 5 18.75 6.57 9.47
CA HIS A 5 17.59 6.93 10.28
C HIS A 5 16.30 6.66 9.49
N GLN A 6 15.31 6.06 10.15
CA GLN A 6 13.99 5.76 9.60
C GLN A 6 12.93 6.32 10.54
N GLU A 7 11.89 6.89 9.96
CA GLU A 7 10.74 7.44 10.68
C GLU A 7 9.45 6.98 9.99
N ASP A 8 8.56 6.32 10.73
CA ASP A 8 7.26 5.91 10.21
C ASP A 8 6.28 7.09 10.13
N PHE A 9 5.16 6.93 9.37
CA PHE A 9 4.23 8.04 9.20
C PHE A 9 3.36 8.33 10.42
N CYS A 10 3.29 7.48 11.42
CA CYS A 10 2.72 7.87 12.71
C CYS A 10 3.65 8.88 13.41
N GLN A 11 4.94 8.59 13.46
CA GLN A 11 5.95 9.49 14.02
C GLN A 11 5.99 10.82 13.25
N ALA A 12 6.07 10.73 11.93
CA ALA A 12 6.15 11.89 11.02
C ALA A 12 4.94 12.84 11.13
N LEU A 13 3.77 12.33 11.48
CA LEU A 13 2.53 13.09 11.67
C LEU A 13 2.21 13.36 13.15
N GLY A 14 3.14 13.04 14.07
CA GLY A 14 2.96 13.27 15.50
C GLY A 14 1.84 12.44 16.12
N ARG A 15 1.56 11.26 15.57
CA ARG A 15 0.57 10.32 16.12
C ARG A 15 1.23 9.40 17.14
N PRO A 16 0.61 9.16 18.31
CA PRO A 16 1.12 8.18 19.24
C PRO A 16 1.02 6.74 18.67
N PRO A 17 1.86 5.80 19.14
CA PRO A 17 1.93 4.43 18.59
C PRO A 17 0.59 3.68 18.56
N GLU A 18 -0.31 3.99 19.49
CA GLU A 18 -1.64 3.40 19.63
C GLU A 18 -2.58 3.83 18.50
N GLN A 19 -2.36 5.02 17.94
CA GLN A 19 -3.12 5.56 16.81
C GLN A 19 -2.50 5.15 15.46
N LYS A 20 -2.21 3.88 15.28
CA LYS A 20 -1.66 3.39 14.01
C LYS A 20 -2.72 3.11 12.94
N TYR A 21 -3.95 2.81 13.36
CA TYR A 21 -5.09 2.54 12.50
C TYR A 21 -5.87 3.82 12.21
N GLN A 22 -6.38 3.95 11.00
CA GLN A 22 -7.20 5.09 10.61
C GLN A 22 -8.45 5.23 11.47
N SER A 23 -9.07 4.11 11.92
CA SER A 23 -10.21 4.09 12.85
C SER A 23 -9.91 4.79 14.17
N ASP A 24 -8.67 4.74 14.61
CA ASP A 24 -8.22 5.23 15.92
C ASP A 24 -7.53 6.61 15.81
N GLY A 25 -7.69 7.28 14.67
CA GLY A 25 -7.08 8.58 14.39
C GLY A 25 -5.70 8.51 13.75
N GLY A 26 -5.30 7.34 13.23
CA GLY A 26 -4.04 7.13 12.54
C GLY A 26 -3.95 7.82 11.17
N PRO A 27 -2.78 7.76 10.54
CA PRO A 27 -2.51 8.42 9.28
C PRO A 27 -3.48 8.05 8.16
N LEU A 28 -3.91 9.06 7.41
CA LEU A 28 -4.69 8.89 6.19
C LEU A 28 -3.77 8.94 4.98
N ALA A 29 -4.09 8.21 3.92
CA ALA A 29 -3.30 8.23 2.68
C ALA A 29 -3.08 9.65 2.13
N ARG A 30 -4.10 10.53 2.22
CA ARG A 30 -3.98 11.94 1.80
C ARG A 30 -2.99 12.74 2.65
N GLU A 31 -2.89 12.46 3.95
CA GLU A 31 -1.94 13.13 4.85
C GLU A 31 -0.51 12.72 4.52
N ILE A 32 -0.29 11.43 4.26
CA ILE A 32 1.01 10.87 3.84
C ILE A 32 1.45 11.50 2.51
N VAL A 33 0.57 11.50 1.51
CA VAL A 33 0.89 12.10 0.19
C VAL A 33 1.18 13.59 0.32
N ARG A 34 0.42 14.31 1.13
CA ARG A 34 0.66 15.73 1.40
C ARG A 34 2.03 15.94 2.05
N LEU A 35 2.36 15.17 3.09
CA LEU A 35 3.63 15.28 3.78
C LEU A 35 4.82 15.03 2.84
N ILE A 36 4.73 14.00 1.96
CA ILE A 36 5.76 13.72 0.96
C ILE A 36 5.93 14.92 0.01
N ARG A 37 4.83 15.56 -0.44
CA ARG A 37 4.84 16.71 -1.35
C ARG A 37 5.36 17.99 -0.69
N ASP A 38 5.01 18.20 0.58
CA ASP A 38 5.31 19.44 1.32
C ASP A 38 6.77 19.52 1.81
N GLY A 39 7.66 18.76 1.20
CA GLY A 39 9.10 18.87 1.40
C GLY A 39 9.73 17.83 2.33
N TRP A 40 8.99 16.79 2.73
CA TRP A 40 9.58 15.66 3.46
C TRP A 40 10.44 14.77 2.58
N SER A 41 10.13 14.66 1.29
CA SER A 41 10.93 13.93 0.31
C SER A 41 11.80 14.87 -0.52
N THR A 42 12.99 14.43 -0.89
CA THR A 42 13.85 15.12 -1.89
C THR A 42 13.46 14.75 -3.32
N THR A 43 12.60 13.72 -3.49
CA THR A 43 12.07 13.26 -4.79
C THR A 43 10.56 13.05 -4.71
N PRO A 44 9.76 14.10 -4.40
CA PRO A 44 8.37 13.93 -4.00
C PRO A 44 7.50 13.23 -5.05
N ALA A 45 7.67 13.52 -6.33
CA ALA A 45 6.89 12.89 -7.40
C ALA A 45 7.15 11.38 -7.46
N LYS A 46 8.40 10.96 -7.32
CA LYS A 46 8.80 9.55 -7.30
C LYS A 46 8.25 8.85 -6.07
N ASP A 47 8.36 9.47 -4.90
CA ASP A 47 7.96 8.86 -3.63
C ASP A 47 6.44 8.79 -3.47
N VAL A 48 5.68 9.77 -4.02
CA VAL A 48 4.22 9.66 -4.09
C VAL A 48 3.80 8.47 -4.95
N LEU A 49 4.44 8.27 -6.10
CA LEU A 49 4.13 7.09 -6.95
C LEU A 49 4.54 5.79 -6.25
N ALA A 50 5.68 5.75 -5.58
CA ALA A 50 6.11 4.58 -4.81
C ALA A 50 5.16 4.27 -3.64
N PHE A 51 4.64 5.30 -2.94
CA PHE A 51 3.62 5.12 -1.92
C PHE A 51 2.32 4.55 -2.51
N VAL A 52 1.87 5.08 -3.64
CA VAL A 52 0.69 4.56 -4.37
C VAL A 52 0.90 3.10 -4.76
N ASP A 53 2.09 2.73 -5.24
CA ASP A 53 2.42 1.34 -5.55
C ASP A 53 2.34 0.42 -4.34
N LEU A 54 2.83 0.87 -3.18
CA LEU A 54 2.72 0.11 -1.94
C LEU A 54 1.25 -0.07 -1.51
N VAL A 55 0.41 0.97 -1.62
CA VAL A 55 -1.03 0.87 -1.33
C VAL A 55 -1.70 -0.11 -2.27
N VAL A 56 -1.43 -0.03 -3.57
CA VAL A 56 -1.98 -0.96 -4.58
C VAL A 56 -1.48 -2.38 -4.33
N PHE A 57 -0.19 -2.55 -4.05
CA PHE A 57 0.39 -3.86 -3.77
C PHE A 57 -0.23 -4.50 -2.53
N ASN A 58 -0.40 -3.74 -1.43
CA ASN A 58 -1.10 -4.22 -0.24
C ASN A 58 -2.56 -4.63 -0.56
N ALA A 59 -3.25 -3.90 -1.42
CA ALA A 59 -4.58 -4.30 -1.90
C ALA A 59 -4.53 -5.61 -2.70
N ILE A 60 -3.53 -5.81 -3.57
CA ILE A 60 -3.36 -7.03 -4.37
C ILE A 60 -3.11 -8.23 -3.46
N ILE A 61 -2.16 -8.15 -2.53
CA ILE A 61 -1.85 -9.27 -1.63
C ILE A 61 -2.91 -9.47 -0.53
N GLY A 62 -3.85 -8.52 -0.38
CA GLY A 62 -4.88 -8.59 0.65
C GLY A 62 -4.37 -8.31 2.06
N ASN A 63 -3.47 -7.35 2.20
CA ASN A 63 -2.99 -6.89 3.49
C ASN A 63 -3.96 -5.86 4.10
N ALA A 64 -4.85 -6.31 4.97
CA ALA A 64 -5.74 -5.41 5.71
C ALA A 64 -5.03 -4.65 6.84
N ASP A 65 -3.86 -5.12 7.30
CA ASP A 65 -3.10 -4.50 8.40
C ASP A 65 -2.06 -3.46 7.95
N ALA A 66 -2.14 -2.98 6.70
CA ALA A 66 -1.26 -1.94 6.17
C ALA A 66 -1.57 -0.56 6.81
N HIS A 67 -1.09 -0.35 8.03
CA HIS A 67 -1.30 0.87 8.83
C HIS A 67 -0.16 1.89 8.68
N GLY A 68 -0.30 3.07 9.29
CA GLY A 68 0.66 4.18 9.19
C GLY A 68 2.11 3.85 9.54
N LYS A 69 2.35 2.84 10.39
CA LYS A 69 3.70 2.40 10.78
C LYS A 69 4.35 1.45 9.76
N ASN A 70 3.60 0.92 8.80
CA ASN A 70 4.13 0.07 7.71
C ASN A 70 4.68 0.87 6.53
N PHE A 71 4.67 2.19 6.64
CA PHE A 71 5.24 3.11 5.66
C PHE A 71 6.18 4.06 6.38
N SER A 72 7.35 4.31 5.82
CA SER A 72 8.40 5.10 6.48
C SER A 72 9.17 5.95 5.50
N MET A 73 9.81 6.99 6.02
CA MET A 73 10.83 7.76 5.33
C MET A 73 12.22 7.37 5.81
N LEU A 74 13.16 7.30 4.91
CA LEU A 74 14.59 7.11 5.17
C LEU A 74 15.32 8.46 5.04
N TYR A 75 16.22 8.73 5.99
CA TYR A 75 17.05 9.92 6.04
C TYR A 75 18.51 9.55 5.83
N ASP A 76 19.00 9.70 4.60
CA ASP A 76 20.37 9.41 4.22
C ASP A 76 21.13 10.68 3.89
N GLY A 77 21.69 11.31 4.92
CA GLY A 77 22.30 12.62 4.81
C GLY A 77 21.27 13.68 4.44
N ARG A 78 21.45 14.32 3.27
CA ARG A 78 20.47 15.28 2.73
C ARG A 78 19.34 14.63 1.94
N ASN A 79 19.46 13.33 1.63
CA ASN A 79 18.45 12.61 0.87
C ASN A 79 17.37 12.09 1.80
N ARG A 80 16.14 12.44 1.49
CA ARG A 80 14.95 11.91 2.16
C ARG A 80 14.07 11.24 1.12
N ARG A 81 13.73 9.99 1.36
CA ARG A 81 12.96 9.19 0.41
C ARG A 81 12.06 8.20 1.13
N LEU A 82 11.02 7.76 0.46
CA LEU A 82 10.20 6.65 0.96
C LEU A 82 11.05 5.40 1.14
N ALA A 83 10.85 4.69 2.24
CA ALA A 83 11.47 3.39 2.48
C ALA A 83 10.93 2.34 1.49
N PRO A 84 11.70 1.31 1.15
CA PRO A 84 11.16 0.12 0.51
C PRO A 84 10.03 -0.49 1.35
N GLY A 85 9.10 -1.19 0.69
CA GLY A 85 8.01 -1.88 1.39
C GLY A 85 8.53 -2.93 2.37
N TYR A 86 7.89 -3.01 3.52
CA TYR A 86 8.13 -4.01 4.56
C TYR A 86 6.80 -4.39 5.19
N ASP A 87 6.78 -5.48 5.96
CA ASP A 87 5.57 -6.01 6.61
C ASP A 87 4.43 -6.26 5.61
N LEU A 88 4.80 -6.83 4.46
CA LEU A 88 3.91 -7.14 3.35
C LEU A 88 3.33 -8.54 3.55
N VAL A 89 2.18 -8.63 4.21
CA VAL A 89 1.53 -9.89 4.62
C VAL A 89 0.16 -10.02 3.98
N SER A 90 -0.18 -11.21 3.49
CA SER A 90 -1.53 -11.51 2.99
C SER A 90 -2.44 -11.88 4.17
N THR A 91 -2.98 -10.89 4.87
CA THR A 91 -3.84 -11.13 6.05
C THR A 91 -5.15 -11.85 5.70
N VAL A 92 -5.64 -11.69 4.48
CA VAL A 92 -6.87 -12.37 3.99
C VAL A 92 -6.72 -13.89 3.87
N PHE A 93 -5.49 -14.41 3.94
CA PHE A 93 -5.24 -15.86 4.00
C PHE A 93 -5.79 -16.47 5.30
N TRP A 94 -5.90 -15.69 6.35
CA TRP A 94 -6.46 -16.12 7.63
C TRP A 94 -7.88 -15.55 7.82
N PRO A 95 -8.95 -16.36 7.60
CA PRO A 95 -10.33 -15.87 7.63
C PRO A 95 -10.79 -15.31 8.99
N ALA A 96 -10.09 -15.66 10.06
CA ALA A 96 -10.37 -15.15 11.41
C ALA A 96 -9.90 -13.71 11.62
N LEU A 97 -9.04 -13.16 10.73
CA LEU A 97 -8.56 -11.79 10.83
C LEU A 97 -9.57 -10.81 10.24
N ALA A 98 -9.57 -9.59 10.78
CA ALA A 98 -10.41 -8.51 10.27
C ALA A 98 -10.06 -8.17 8.81
N SER A 99 -11.09 -7.96 7.99
CA SER A 99 -10.92 -7.53 6.58
C SER A 99 -10.99 -6.01 6.39
N ALA A 100 -11.28 -5.26 7.46
CA ALA A 100 -11.30 -3.80 7.44
C ALA A 100 -9.88 -3.25 7.24
N PRO A 101 -9.62 -2.43 6.20
CA PRO A 101 -8.28 -1.90 5.97
C PRO A 101 -7.84 -0.96 7.09
N ALA A 102 -6.63 -1.16 7.61
CA ALA A 102 -6.01 -0.30 8.62
C ALA A 102 -5.88 1.16 8.13
N MET A 103 -5.62 1.34 6.85
CA MET A 103 -5.72 2.62 6.14
C MET A 103 -6.67 2.43 4.95
N LYS A 104 -7.81 3.12 4.97
CA LYS A 104 -8.89 2.95 3.97
C LYS A 104 -8.48 3.44 2.59
N ILE A 105 -8.80 2.67 1.57
CA ILE A 105 -8.61 3.04 0.17
C ILE A 105 -9.93 3.62 -0.33
N GLY A 106 -9.98 4.95 -0.50
CA GLY A 106 -11.19 5.65 -0.95
C GLY A 106 -12.41 5.36 -0.08
N GLY A 107 -12.21 5.15 1.23
CA GLY A 107 -13.27 4.90 2.19
C GLY A 107 -13.83 3.47 2.20
N SER A 108 -13.16 2.49 1.55
CA SER A 108 -13.62 1.09 1.58
C SER A 108 -13.62 0.52 3.00
N ASP A 109 -14.65 -0.26 3.33
CA ASP A 109 -14.79 -0.89 4.64
C ASP A 109 -14.21 -2.32 4.67
N SER A 110 -13.83 -2.86 3.51
CA SER A 110 -13.18 -4.16 3.42
C SER A 110 -12.13 -4.16 2.31
N ILE A 111 -10.97 -4.75 2.60
CA ILE A 111 -9.91 -4.97 1.61
C ILE A 111 -10.38 -5.91 0.48
N ASN A 112 -11.45 -6.68 0.71
CA ASN A 112 -12.01 -7.62 -0.25
C ASN A 112 -13.00 -6.99 -1.23
N SER A 113 -13.50 -5.77 -0.96
CA SER A 113 -14.56 -5.11 -1.74
C SER A 113 -14.11 -3.79 -2.40
N ILE A 114 -12.82 -3.65 -2.70
CA ILE A 114 -12.30 -2.45 -3.38
C ILE A 114 -12.76 -2.46 -4.85
N LEU A 115 -13.53 -1.42 -5.24
CA LEU A 115 -14.09 -1.22 -6.58
C LEU A 115 -13.52 0.06 -7.23
N SER A 116 -13.84 0.28 -8.51
CA SER A 116 -13.42 1.48 -9.26
C SER A 116 -13.79 2.80 -8.58
N GLY A 117 -14.95 2.86 -7.92
CA GLY A 117 -15.38 4.03 -7.15
C GLY A 117 -14.43 4.38 -6.00
N HIS A 118 -13.89 3.36 -5.31
CA HIS A 118 -12.93 3.56 -4.23
C HIS A 118 -11.60 4.10 -4.77
N TRP A 119 -11.10 3.59 -5.89
CA TRP A 119 -9.89 4.10 -6.54
C TRP A 119 -10.06 5.53 -7.06
N ARG A 120 -11.24 5.87 -7.60
CA ARG A 120 -11.56 7.25 -7.99
C ARG A 120 -11.54 8.18 -6.79
N LYS A 121 -12.18 7.79 -5.69
CA LYS A 121 -12.17 8.57 -4.45
C LYS A 121 -10.77 8.69 -3.86
N PHE A 122 -9.99 7.61 -3.84
CA PHE A 122 -8.59 7.64 -3.41
C PHE A 122 -7.77 8.64 -4.25
N ALA A 123 -7.92 8.63 -5.58
CA ALA A 123 -7.25 9.57 -6.47
C ALA A 123 -7.64 11.04 -6.16
N GLN A 124 -8.93 11.30 -5.91
CA GLN A 124 -9.43 12.62 -5.52
C GLN A 124 -8.86 13.08 -4.17
N GLU A 125 -8.91 12.23 -3.15
CA GLU A 125 -8.42 12.54 -1.80
C GLU A 125 -6.91 12.80 -1.74
N THR A 126 -6.13 12.05 -2.53
CA THR A 126 -4.67 12.17 -2.57
C THR A 126 -4.16 13.16 -3.61
N GLY A 127 -5.01 13.62 -4.52
CA GLY A 127 -4.59 14.46 -5.66
C GLY A 127 -3.67 13.74 -6.64
N VAL A 128 -3.72 12.41 -6.70
CA VAL A 128 -3.02 11.59 -7.70
C VAL A 128 -3.90 11.49 -8.95
N SER A 129 -3.29 11.56 -10.13
CA SER A 129 -4.02 11.37 -11.39
C SER A 129 -4.70 9.99 -11.43
N LEU A 130 -6.00 9.96 -11.67
CA LEU A 130 -6.75 8.70 -11.81
C LEU A 130 -6.21 7.83 -12.94
N THR A 131 -5.80 8.44 -14.05
CA THR A 131 -5.18 7.73 -15.19
C THR A 131 -3.87 7.09 -14.77
N ALA A 132 -3.00 7.84 -14.08
CA ALA A 132 -1.74 7.29 -13.56
C ALA A 132 -2.00 6.14 -12.57
N LEU A 133 -2.95 6.30 -11.65
CA LEU A 133 -3.33 5.27 -10.69
C LEU A 133 -3.80 3.99 -11.39
N ARG A 134 -4.69 4.09 -12.39
CA ARG A 134 -5.16 2.95 -13.18
C ARG A 134 -4.02 2.24 -13.91
N THR A 135 -3.12 2.98 -14.52
CA THR A 135 -1.92 2.42 -15.16
C THR A 135 -1.05 1.66 -14.16
N ARG A 136 -0.85 2.21 -12.94
CA ARG A 136 -0.09 1.53 -11.88
C ARG A 136 -0.77 0.25 -11.41
N ILE A 137 -2.09 0.27 -11.20
CA ILE A 137 -2.86 -0.93 -10.82
C ILE A 137 -2.70 -2.01 -11.90
N ALA A 138 -2.92 -1.67 -13.17
CA ALA A 138 -2.81 -2.63 -14.27
C ALA A 138 -1.40 -3.23 -14.36
N HIS A 139 -0.36 -2.39 -14.23
CA HIS A 139 1.04 -2.81 -14.27
C HIS A 139 1.38 -3.76 -13.10
N LEU A 140 1.04 -3.39 -11.86
CA LEU A 140 1.34 -4.20 -10.68
C LEU A 140 0.57 -5.53 -10.70
N CYS A 141 -0.71 -5.53 -11.10
CA CYS A 141 -1.47 -6.76 -11.24
C CYS A 141 -0.85 -7.71 -12.29
N ALA A 142 -0.37 -7.17 -13.42
CA ALA A 142 0.29 -7.97 -14.43
C ALA A 142 1.64 -8.53 -13.93
N ALA A 143 2.45 -7.70 -13.26
CA ALA A 143 3.73 -8.12 -12.69
C ALA A 143 3.56 -9.21 -11.62
N VAL A 144 2.60 -9.04 -10.71
CA VAL A 144 2.30 -10.05 -9.67
C VAL A 144 1.88 -11.37 -10.32
N LYS A 145 1.00 -11.33 -11.32
CA LYS A 145 0.55 -12.53 -12.04
C LYS A 145 1.73 -13.25 -12.68
N SER A 146 2.58 -12.56 -13.43
CA SER A 146 3.77 -13.13 -14.06
C SER A 146 4.69 -13.80 -13.03
N HIS A 147 5.10 -13.07 -12.00
CA HIS A 147 6.04 -13.60 -11.00
C HIS A 147 5.47 -14.75 -10.17
N THR A 148 4.17 -14.79 -9.92
CA THR A 148 3.53 -15.90 -9.17
C THR A 148 3.29 -17.14 -10.02
N CYS A 149 3.28 -17.03 -11.36
CA CYS A 149 3.15 -18.16 -12.29
C CYS A 149 4.52 -18.74 -12.69
N GLU A 150 5.56 -17.93 -12.76
CA GLU A 150 6.88 -18.32 -13.29
C GLU A 150 7.82 -18.92 -12.22
N SER A 151 7.51 -18.78 -10.94
CA SER A 151 8.38 -19.25 -9.86
C SER A 151 8.26 -20.75 -9.67
N LEU A 152 9.12 -21.51 -10.32
CA LEU A 152 9.23 -22.98 -10.21
C LEU A 152 9.72 -23.50 -8.83
N ALA A 153 10.09 -22.61 -7.92
CA ALA A 153 10.70 -22.96 -6.63
C ALA A 153 9.82 -22.59 -5.41
N ILE A 154 8.51 -22.35 -5.61
CA ILE A 154 7.63 -22.01 -4.48
C ILE A 154 7.20 -23.31 -3.78
N PRO A 155 7.37 -23.42 -2.45
CA PRO A 155 6.86 -24.56 -1.70
C PRO A 155 5.36 -24.72 -1.88
N LEU A 156 4.89 -25.97 -1.98
CA LEU A 156 3.46 -26.30 -2.15
C LEU A 156 2.57 -25.69 -1.06
N GLU A 157 3.11 -25.50 0.13
CA GLU A 157 2.42 -24.86 1.25
C GLU A 157 2.04 -23.40 0.98
N CYS A 158 2.75 -22.72 0.05
CA CYS A 158 2.48 -21.35 -0.33
C CYS A 158 1.43 -21.20 -1.43
N GLU A 159 1.02 -22.29 -2.10
CA GLU A 159 0.11 -22.23 -3.26
C GLU A 159 -1.26 -21.63 -2.89
N GLY A 160 -1.76 -21.90 -1.70
CA GLY A 160 -3.01 -21.28 -1.22
C GLY A 160 -2.96 -19.76 -1.16
N VAL A 161 -1.87 -19.19 -0.66
CA VAL A 161 -1.66 -17.74 -0.63
C VAL A 161 -1.52 -17.17 -2.03
N LEU A 162 -0.77 -17.85 -2.90
CA LEU A 162 -0.54 -17.40 -4.28
C LEU A 162 -1.81 -17.42 -5.11
N SER A 163 -2.67 -18.44 -4.95
CA SER A 163 -3.98 -18.49 -5.60
C SER A 163 -4.83 -17.28 -5.22
N ILE A 164 -4.92 -16.96 -3.92
CA ILE A 164 -5.65 -15.79 -3.43
C ILE A 164 -5.09 -14.51 -4.05
N ILE A 165 -3.77 -14.35 -4.10
CA ILE A 165 -3.12 -13.15 -4.65
C ILE A 165 -3.42 -13.01 -6.15
N ARG A 166 -3.36 -14.10 -6.93
CA ARG A 166 -3.69 -14.12 -8.36
C ARG A 166 -5.15 -13.71 -8.62
N ASP A 167 -6.09 -14.29 -7.90
CA ASP A 167 -7.51 -13.98 -8.01
C ASP A 167 -7.82 -12.52 -7.66
N ARG A 168 -7.14 -11.99 -6.65
CA ARG A 168 -7.26 -10.59 -6.25
C ARG A 168 -6.70 -9.65 -7.30
N ALA A 169 -5.54 -9.97 -7.88
CA ALA A 169 -4.94 -9.19 -8.96
C ALA A 169 -5.88 -9.10 -10.17
N GLU A 170 -6.54 -10.19 -10.55
CA GLU A 170 -7.51 -10.19 -11.66
C GLU A 170 -8.74 -9.32 -11.36
N ARG A 171 -9.33 -9.46 -10.17
CA ARG A 171 -10.49 -8.65 -9.74
C ARG A 171 -10.17 -7.16 -9.67
N LEU A 172 -9.01 -6.79 -9.11
CA LEU A 172 -8.59 -5.39 -9.00
C LEU A 172 -8.30 -4.78 -10.38
N LYS A 173 -7.69 -5.54 -11.29
CA LYS A 173 -7.47 -5.11 -12.68
C LYS A 173 -8.80 -4.84 -13.40
N ALA A 174 -9.76 -5.75 -13.30
CA ALA A 174 -11.08 -5.57 -13.90
C ALA A 174 -11.86 -4.39 -13.27
N GLY A 175 -11.75 -4.22 -11.95
CA GLY A 175 -12.40 -3.12 -11.22
C GLY A 175 -11.73 -1.75 -11.37
N ALA A 176 -10.55 -1.66 -11.98
CA ALA A 176 -9.86 -0.38 -12.20
C ALA A 176 -10.12 0.21 -13.61
N SER A 177 -10.73 -0.55 -14.49
CA SER A 177 -11.14 -0.11 -15.85
C SER A 177 -12.36 0.85 -15.84
#